data_ffcdd1a6b6125b83085d5029de5c7ecf
#
_entry.id   ffcdd1a6b6125b83085d5029de5c7ecf
#
_cell.length_a   1.000
_cell.length_b   1.000
_cell.length_c   1.000
_cell.angle_alpha   90.00
_cell.angle_beta   90.00
_cell.angle_gamma   90.00
#
_symmetry.space_group_name_H-M   'P 1'
#
loop_
_entity.id
_entity.type
_entity.pdbx_description
1 polymer ?
#
loop_
_entity_poly.entity_id
_entity_poly.type
_entity_poly.pdbx_seq_one_letter_code
_entity_poly.pdbx_strand_id
1 'polypeptide(L)'
;MHASVAGVEGARGWATLPACRFAFPSRHARAFAFRAPRRWPLTPPDEHPALLAAAQALMGPLARLLVARGVPYAHAEETLKAAMVQAAREAHPGGLPHRLVSRIATTTGINRREVTRLTRIEDAPAEPQRSVAANTFMRWRTNPAFLDARGQPLTLARQGDAPSFESLARGVTQDVHPRSLLDELLRLGLARHDAEADTVTLILDAFVPSTDRARMLEFLAHNVGDHLSAAVANVVGPAPRHLERAVFADGLSPRAIAAAEAWMADAWRDMSAALVLFIEQLIAAEADEPAESRQQRFRAGLYAYTARDDDRPVEPAAPEPESTPAPAPARARPRKGAKPPRT
;
A
#
# COMPACT_ATOMS: atom_id res chain seq x y z
N MET A 1 15.76 25.05 0.32
CA MET A 1 14.80 24.78 1.41
C MET A 1 15.58 24.14 2.55
N HIS A 2 15.77 24.87 3.64
CA HIS A 2 16.62 24.47 4.76
C HIS A 2 15.86 23.43 5.63
N ALA A 3 16.52 22.30 5.88
CA ALA A 3 16.09 21.36 6.91
C ALA A 3 16.68 21.81 8.25
N SER A 4 15.82 22.24 9.17
CA SER A 4 16.17 22.60 10.54
C SER A 4 16.12 21.35 11.40
N VAL A 5 17.23 20.94 11.98
CA VAL A 5 17.32 19.94 13.05
C VAL A 5 17.60 20.69 14.35
N ALA A 6 16.65 20.63 15.29
CA ALA A 6 16.83 21.17 16.64
C ALA A 6 17.78 20.27 17.45
N GLY A 7 18.75 20.89 18.13
CA GLY A 7 19.79 20.23 18.87
C GLY A 7 19.35 19.64 20.19
N VAL A 8 20.05 18.58 20.60
CA VAL A 8 20.19 18.16 22.02
C VAL A 8 21.68 17.98 22.27
N GLU A 9 22.20 18.79 23.19
CA GLU A 9 23.55 18.68 23.76
C GLU A 9 23.66 17.47 24.68
N GLY A 10 24.78 16.78 24.58
CA GLY A 10 25.14 15.69 25.50
C GLY A 10 26.41 14.95 25.09
N ALA A 11 27.57 15.64 25.19
CA ALA A 11 28.85 15.05 24.93
C ALA A 11 29.31 14.08 26.01
N ARG A 12 29.73 12.85 25.62
CA ARG A 12 30.90 12.16 26.21
C ARG A 12 31.35 10.97 25.35
N GLY A 13 32.62 11.05 24.89
CA GLY A 13 33.53 9.93 24.73
C GLY A 13 33.38 9.06 23.48
N TRP A 14 33.92 9.49 22.35
CA TRP A 14 34.09 8.65 21.17
C TRP A 14 35.53 8.21 21.00
N ALA A 15 35.74 6.89 21.14
CA ALA A 15 36.95 6.23 20.74
C ALA A 15 37.06 6.24 19.21
N THR A 16 38.20 6.63 18.70
CA THR A 16 38.60 6.73 17.30
C THR A 16 38.32 5.44 16.53
N LEU A 17 37.38 5.48 15.60
CA LEU A 17 37.25 4.48 14.54
C LEU A 17 38.33 4.73 13.46
N PRO A 18 38.94 3.67 12.89
CA PRO A 18 39.94 3.85 11.85
C PRO A 18 39.30 4.42 10.59
N ALA A 19 39.95 5.44 10.04
CA ALA A 19 39.57 6.05 8.78
C ALA A 19 39.59 5.02 7.63
N CYS A 20 38.48 4.51 7.23
CA CYS A 20 38.34 3.77 5.98
C CYS A 20 38.62 4.75 4.82
N ARG A 21 39.83 4.70 4.28
CA ARG A 21 40.17 5.35 3.01
C ARG A 21 39.44 4.59 1.89
N PHE A 22 38.26 5.06 1.49
CA PHE A 22 37.69 4.65 0.23
C PHE A 22 38.36 5.40 -0.91
N ALA A 23 39.25 4.68 -1.64
CA ALA A 23 39.76 5.17 -2.91
C ALA A 23 38.64 5.10 -3.96
N PHE A 24 38.24 6.25 -4.46
CA PHE A 24 37.30 6.33 -5.59
C PHE A 24 38.01 5.85 -6.85
N PRO A 25 37.47 4.87 -7.60
CA PRO A 25 37.90 4.62 -8.96
C PRO A 25 37.30 5.72 -9.85
N SER A 26 38.13 6.68 -10.24
CA SER A 26 37.83 7.63 -11.29
C SER A 26 37.62 6.91 -12.63
N ARG A 27 36.54 7.30 -13.35
CA ARG A 27 36.20 6.99 -14.74
C ARG A 27 35.29 5.75 -14.92
N HIS A 28 34.00 6.04 -15.09
CA HIS A 28 33.12 5.68 -16.19
C HIS A 28 31.67 6.04 -15.80
N ALA A 29 31.36 7.34 -15.82
CA ALA A 29 29.97 7.79 -15.91
C ALA A 29 29.44 7.38 -17.31
N ARG A 30 28.86 6.19 -17.41
CA ARG A 30 27.98 5.90 -18.55
C ARG A 30 26.65 6.57 -18.28
N ALA A 31 26.34 7.58 -19.10
CA ALA A 31 25.02 8.17 -19.18
C ALA A 31 23.99 7.06 -19.36
N PHE A 32 23.18 6.80 -18.32
CA PHE A 32 22.02 5.93 -18.43
C PHE A 32 20.93 6.71 -19.16
N ALA A 33 20.88 6.57 -20.50
CA ALA A 33 19.70 6.95 -21.25
C ALA A 33 18.53 6.10 -20.75
N PHE A 34 17.50 6.77 -20.26
CA PHE A 34 16.22 6.15 -19.89
C PHE A 34 15.64 5.50 -21.15
N ARG A 35 15.81 4.21 -21.28
CA ARG A 35 15.30 3.47 -22.43
C ARG A 35 13.83 3.22 -22.20
N ALA A 36 13.00 3.60 -23.17
CA ALA A 36 11.56 3.38 -23.17
C ALA A 36 11.16 1.99 -22.65
N PRO A 37 10.03 1.87 -21.91
CA PRO A 37 9.62 0.62 -21.28
C PRO A 37 9.50 -0.47 -22.34
N ARG A 38 10.25 -1.56 -22.11
CA ARG A 38 10.14 -2.77 -22.91
C ARG A 38 8.77 -3.40 -22.62
N ARG A 39 8.18 -4.03 -23.63
CA ARG A 39 6.98 -4.85 -23.48
C ARG A 39 7.13 -5.74 -22.25
N TRP A 40 6.19 -5.62 -21.34
CA TRP A 40 6.11 -6.50 -20.18
C TRP A 40 5.90 -7.93 -20.68
N PRO A 41 6.71 -8.90 -20.26
CA PRO A 41 6.46 -10.29 -20.61
C PRO A 41 5.08 -10.70 -20.08
N LEU A 42 4.34 -11.45 -20.91
CA LEU A 42 3.11 -12.08 -20.42
C LEU A 42 3.51 -13.02 -19.28
N THR A 43 2.82 -12.91 -18.14
CA THR A 43 3.01 -13.80 -17.00
C THR A 43 2.73 -15.24 -17.45
N PRO A 44 3.66 -16.19 -17.25
CA PRO A 44 3.37 -17.60 -17.51
C PRO A 44 2.12 -18.04 -16.74
N PRO A 45 1.29 -18.93 -17.28
CA PRO A 45 0.05 -19.36 -16.63
C PRO A 45 0.23 -19.94 -15.22
N ASP A 46 1.40 -20.48 -14.93
CA ASP A 46 1.80 -21.06 -13.64
C ASP A 46 2.15 -20.02 -12.57
N GLU A 47 2.51 -18.79 -12.96
CA GLU A 47 2.78 -17.69 -12.02
C GLU A 47 1.51 -16.94 -11.57
N HIS A 48 0.38 -17.13 -12.25
CA HIS A 48 -0.84 -16.37 -11.99
C HIS A 48 -1.39 -16.55 -10.55
N PRO A 49 -1.45 -17.76 -9.98
CA PRO A 49 -1.88 -17.93 -8.58
C PRO A 49 -0.96 -17.22 -7.59
N ALA A 50 0.36 -17.31 -7.78
CA ALA A 50 1.34 -16.64 -6.93
C ALA A 50 1.21 -15.13 -7.00
N LEU A 51 0.98 -14.58 -8.20
CA LEU A 51 0.75 -13.15 -8.38
C LEU A 51 -0.52 -12.66 -7.67
N LEU A 52 -1.62 -13.43 -7.75
CA LEU A 52 -2.86 -13.10 -7.04
C LEU A 52 -2.69 -13.18 -5.52
N ALA A 53 -1.96 -14.18 -5.02
CA ALA A 53 -1.64 -14.30 -3.60
C ALA A 53 -0.81 -13.11 -3.11
N ALA A 54 0.21 -12.70 -3.86
CA ALA A 54 1.01 -11.52 -3.57
C ALA A 54 0.14 -10.24 -3.58
N ALA A 55 -0.72 -10.08 -4.59
CA ALA A 55 -1.65 -8.95 -4.65
C ALA A 55 -2.59 -8.91 -3.43
N GLN A 56 -3.13 -10.07 -3.01
CA GLN A 56 -3.99 -10.17 -1.84
C GLN A 56 -3.24 -9.79 -0.55
N ALA A 57 -2.00 -10.23 -0.39
CA ALA A 57 -1.16 -9.90 0.76
C ALA A 57 -0.89 -8.38 0.85
N LEU A 58 -0.68 -7.71 -0.28
CA LEU A 58 -0.47 -6.27 -0.35
C LEU A 58 -1.77 -5.48 -0.14
N MET A 59 -2.88 -5.94 -0.71
CA MET A 59 -4.17 -5.26 -0.61
C MET A 59 -4.83 -5.41 0.77
N GLY A 60 -4.56 -6.49 1.50
CA GLY A 60 -5.15 -6.75 2.81
C GLY A 60 -4.91 -5.61 3.84
N PRO A 61 -3.67 -5.19 4.11
CA PRO A 61 -3.38 -4.04 4.97
C PRO A 61 -4.02 -2.73 4.49
N LEU A 62 -4.01 -2.49 3.17
CA LEU A 62 -4.64 -1.31 2.58
C LEU A 62 -6.17 -1.32 2.79
N ALA A 63 -6.82 -2.46 2.58
CA ALA A 63 -8.25 -2.62 2.82
C ALA A 63 -8.60 -2.36 4.29
N ARG A 64 -7.80 -2.87 5.25
CA ARG A 64 -7.97 -2.56 6.68
C ARG A 64 -7.91 -1.05 6.94
N LEU A 65 -6.97 -0.34 6.34
CA LEU A 65 -6.89 1.12 6.48
C LEU A 65 -8.13 1.82 5.92
N LEU A 66 -8.57 1.45 4.71
CA LEU A 66 -9.74 2.07 4.06
C LEU A 66 -11.01 1.84 4.87
N VAL A 67 -11.25 0.60 5.34
CA VAL A 67 -12.38 0.26 6.21
C VAL A 67 -12.31 1.02 7.53
N ALA A 68 -11.13 1.06 8.19
CA ALA A 68 -10.95 1.79 9.44
C ALA A 68 -11.22 3.30 9.29
N ARG A 69 -11.11 3.84 8.08
CA ARG A 69 -11.36 5.25 7.77
C ARG A 69 -12.72 5.51 7.11
N GLY A 70 -13.57 4.49 6.99
CA GLY A 70 -14.89 4.63 6.39
C GLY A 70 -14.86 5.00 4.91
N VAL A 71 -13.81 4.61 4.19
CA VAL A 71 -13.71 4.83 2.74
C VAL A 71 -14.59 3.79 2.04
N PRO A 72 -15.62 4.21 1.26
CA PRO A 72 -16.51 3.29 0.55
C PRO A 72 -15.75 2.46 -0.49
N TYR A 73 -16.22 1.22 -0.71
CA TYR A 73 -15.67 0.33 -1.75
C TYR A 73 -15.60 1.01 -3.13
N ALA A 74 -16.65 1.75 -3.51
CA ALA A 74 -16.67 2.45 -4.80
C ALA A 74 -15.47 3.40 -5.03
N HIS A 75 -14.97 4.05 -3.97
CA HIS A 75 -13.76 4.88 -4.08
C HIS A 75 -12.49 4.04 -4.25
N ALA A 76 -12.38 2.94 -3.51
CA ALA A 76 -11.25 2.03 -3.64
C ALA A 76 -11.21 1.41 -5.04
N GLU A 77 -12.35 0.99 -5.54
CA GLU A 77 -12.53 0.44 -6.90
C GLU A 77 -12.13 1.47 -7.96
N GLU A 78 -12.60 2.71 -7.83
CA GLU A 78 -12.30 3.78 -8.77
C GLU A 78 -10.80 4.11 -8.78
N THR A 79 -10.18 4.18 -7.61
CA THR A 79 -8.74 4.40 -7.47
C THR A 79 -7.93 3.27 -8.13
N LEU A 80 -8.34 2.02 -7.91
CA LEU A 80 -7.67 0.86 -8.53
C LEU A 80 -7.84 0.86 -10.06
N LYS A 81 -9.05 1.14 -10.56
CA LYS A 81 -9.30 1.25 -12.01
C LYS A 81 -8.41 2.32 -12.65
N ALA A 82 -8.34 3.50 -12.03
CA ALA A 82 -7.49 4.59 -12.51
C ALA A 82 -6.01 4.18 -12.55
N ALA A 83 -5.52 3.53 -11.50
CA ALA A 83 -4.15 3.02 -11.44
C ALA A 83 -3.87 1.96 -12.52
N MET A 84 -4.80 1.04 -12.78
CA MET A 84 -4.67 0.04 -13.84
C MET A 84 -4.67 0.66 -15.23
N VAL A 85 -5.53 1.65 -15.48
CA VAL A 85 -5.57 2.39 -16.76
C VAL A 85 -4.25 3.12 -16.97
N GLN A 86 -3.72 3.77 -15.95
CA GLN A 86 -2.44 4.49 -16.04
C GLN A 86 -1.27 3.54 -16.30
N ALA A 87 -1.19 2.43 -15.57
CA ALA A 87 -0.15 1.41 -15.78
C ALA A 87 -0.21 0.82 -17.21
N ALA A 88 -1.42 0.54 -17.71
CA ALA A 88 -1.60 0.06 -19.09
C ALA A 88 -1.22 1.12 -20.14
N ARG A 89 -1.47 2.41 -19.86
CA ARG A 89 -1.04 3.53 -20.72
C ARG A 89 0.48 3.59 -20.81
N GLU A 90 1.17 3.48 -19.70
CA GLU A 90 2.64 3.47 -19.63
C GLU A 90 3.25 2.26 -20.34
N ALA A 91 2.56 1.11 -20.30
CA ALA A 91 2.97 -0.08 -21.04
C ALA A 91 2.83 0.05 -22.57
N HIS A 92 2.13 1.09 -23.08
CA HIS A 92 1.90 1.32 -24.50
C HIS A 92 2.40 2.71 -24.96
N PRO A 93 3.69 3.06 -24.78
CA PRO A 93 4.22 4.33 -25.20
C PRO A 93 4.14 4.49 -26.74
N GLY A 94 3.78 5.68 -27.22
CA GLY A 94 3.73 6.00 -28.66
C GLY A 94 2.53 5.44 -29.40
N GLY A 95 1.48 4.99 -28.70
CA GLY A 95 0.23 4.58 -29.33
C GLY A 95 -0.56 5.75 -29.89
N LEU A 96 -1.13 5.60 -31.11
CA LEU A 96 -2.06 6.59 -31.66
C LEU A 96 -3.25 6.77 -30.71
N PRO A 97 -3.70 8.00 -30.39
CA PRO A 97 -4.75 8.27 -29.39
C PRO A 97 -6.02 7.43 -29.60
N HIS A 98 -6.47 7.27 -30.86
CA HIS A 98 -7.68 6.49 -31.19
C HIS A 98 -7.53 4.97 -30.96
N ARG A 99 -6.29 4.43 -30.93
CA ARG A 99 -6.01 3.02 -30.66
C ARG A 99 -5.69 2.75 -29.18
N LEU A 100 -5.26 3.81 -28.46
CA LEU A 100 -4.82 3.69 -27.07
C LEU A 100 -5.93 3.16 -26.15
N VAL A 101 -7.16 3.70 -26.27
CA VAL A 101 -8.32 3.25 -25.48
C VAL A 101 -8.61 1.76 -25.69
N SER A 102 -8.54 1.28 -26.95
CA SER A 102 -8.77 -0.14 -27.25
C SER A 102 -7.67 -1.03 -26.67
N ARG A 103 -6.41 -0.59 -26.74
CA ARG A 103 -5.27 -1.34 -26.16
C ARG A 103 -5.37 -1.43 -24.64
N ILE A 104 -5.63 -0.30 -23.97
CA ILE A 104 -5.83 -0.28 -22.51
C ILE A 104 -6.99 -1.21 -22.13
N ALA A 105 -8.12 -1.12 -22.82
CA ALA A 105 -9.28 -2.00 -22.54
C ALA A 105 -8.92 -3.49 -22.72
N THR A 106 -8.15 -3.85 -23.74
CA THR A 106 -7.71 -5.23 -23.95
C THR A 106 -6.71 -5.69 -22.89
N THR A 107 -5.79 -4.80 -22.46
CA THR A 107 -4.78 -5.13 -21.44
C THR A 107 -5.40 -5.28 -20.05
N THR A 108 -6.35 -4.42 -19.70
CA THR A 108 -6.90 -4.35 -18.33
C THR A 108 -8.20 -5.14 -18.15
N GLY A 109 -8.90 -5.47 -19.23
CA GLY A 109 -10.27 -6.02 -19.16
C GLY A 109 -11.33 -4.97 -18.83
N ILE A 110 -10.97 -3.71 -18.61
CA ILE A 110 -11.89 -2.60 -18.33
C ILE A 110 -12.58 -2.21 -19.65
N ASN A 111 -13.91 -2.00 -19.62
CA ASN A 111 -14.65 -1.64 -20.83
C ASN A 111 -14.20 -0.28 -21.42
N ARG A 112 -14.34 -0.14 -22.74
CA ARG A 112 -13.84 1.05 -23.48
C ARG A 112 -14.48 2.37 -23.04
N ARG A 113 -15.74 2.37 -22.61
CA ARG A 113 -16.43 3.58 -22.12
C ARG A 113 -15.78 4.06 -20.83
N GLU A 114 -15.50 3.12 -19.95
CA GLU A 114 -14.87 3.39 -18.66
C GLU A 114 -13.41 3.85 -18.83
N VAL A 115 -12.64 3.20 -19.69
CA VAL A 115 -11.28 3.66 -20.06
C VAL A 115 -11.33 5.09 -20.61
N THR A 116 -12.29 5.39 -21.49
CA THR A 116 -12.45 6.76 -22.03
C THR A 116 -12.80 7.76 -20.95
N ARG A 117 -13.67 7.37 -19.99
CA ARG A 117 -14.03 8.21 -18.84
C ARG A 117 -12.80 8.51 -17.98
N LEU A 118 -12.07 7.47 -17.59
CA LEU A 118 -10.89 7.58 -16.72
C LEU A 118 -9.75 8.37 -17.37
N THR A 119 -9.56 8.26 -18.68
CA THR A 119 -8.53 9.03 -19.39
C THR A 119 -8.90 10.51 -19.61
N ARG A 120 -10.18 10.87 -19.51
CA ARG A 120 -10.65 12.26 -19.59
C ARG A 120 -10.68 12.97 -18.22
N ILE A 121 -10.74 12.22 -17.12
CA ILE A 121 -10.81 12.74 -15.74
C ILE A 121 -9.47 13.36 -15.29
N GLU A 122 -8.37 13.18 -16.02
CA GLU A 122 -7.12 13.91 -15.72
C GLU A 122 -7.31 15.43 -15.68
N ASP A 123 -8.43 15.97 -16.22
CA ASP A 123 -8.72 17.41 -16.27
C ASP A 123 -9.76 17.89 -15.23
N ALA A 124 -10.41 17.02 -14.47
CA ALA A 124 -11.38 17.43 -13.44
C ALA A 124 -11.31 16.52 -12.21
N PRO A 125 -11.03 17.07 -11.01
CA PRO A 125 -11.12 16.29 -9.79
C PRO A 125 -12.58 15.84 -9.61
N ALA A 126 -12.81 14.53 -9.68
CA ALA A 126 -14.11 13.96 -9.34
C ALA A 126 -14.41 14.32 -7.88
N GLU A 127 -15.56 14.95 -7.61
CA GLU A 127 -15.99 15.15 -6.23
C GLU A 127 -16.09 13.76 -5.55
N PRO A 128 -15.38 13.58 -4.44
CA PRO A 128 -15.37 12.28 -3.76
C PRO A 128 -16.79 11.96 -3.29
N GLN A 129 -17.36 10.86 -3.77
CA GLN A 129 -18.64 10.35 -3.26
C GLN A 129 -18.49 10.07 -1.77
N ARG A 130 -19.14 10.86 -0.93
CA ARG A 130 -19.08 10.68 0.52
C ARG A 130 -19.75 9.39 0.93
N SER A 131 -19.21 8.70 1.93
CA SER A 131 -19.87 7.53 2.52
C SER A 131 -21.21 7.92 3.14
N VAL A 132 -22.11 6.94 3.30
CA VAL A 132 -23.41 7.17 3.97
C VAL A 132 -23.20 7.77 5.37
N ALA A 133 -22.18 7.30 6.11
CA ALA A 133 -21.81 7.85 7.40
C ALA A 133 -21.35 9.32 7.30
N ALA A 134 -20.53 9.67 6.31
CA ALA A 134 -20.11 11.05 6.09
C ALA A 134 -21.28 11.96 5.67
N ASN A 135 -22.18 11.46 4.84
CA ASN A 135 -23.41 12.20 4.47
C ASN A 135 -24.32 12.42 5.68
N THR A 136 -24.45 11.43 6.57
CA THR A 136 -25.22 11.54 7.81
C THR A 136 -24.60 12.57 8.74
N PHE A 137 -23.27 12.53 8.93
CA PHE A 137 -22.54 13.52 9.71
C PHE A 137 -22.79 14.94 9.17
N MET A 138 -22.62 15.14 7.86
CA MET A 138 -22.83 16.45 7.23
C MET A 138 -24.27 16.93 7.36
N ARG A 139 -25.25 16.06 7.11
CA ARG A 139 -26.68 16.41 7.26
C ARG A 139 -27.01 16.81 8.70
N TRP A 140 -26.48 16.09 9.70
CA TRP A 140 -26.69 16.43 11.10
C TRP A 140 -26.12 17.82 11.45
N ARG A 141 -24.98 18.14 10.86
CA ARG A 141 -24.29 19.40 11.10
C ARG A 141 -24.88 20.60 10.37
N THR A 142 -25.56 20.40 9.23
CA THR A 142 -25.96 21.49 8.35
C THR A 142 -27.48 21.66 8.19
N ASN A 143 -28.28 20.64 8.50
CA ASN A 143 -29.73 20.73 8.33
C ASN A 143 -30.37 21.38 9.56
N PRO A 144 -31.09 22.52 9.39
CA PRO A 144 -31.72 23.27 10.48
C PRO A 144 -32.63 22.44 11.38
N ALA A 145 -33.27 21.37 10.87
CA ALA A 145 -34.13 20.49 11.64
C ALA A 145 -33.41 19.73 12.77
N PHE A 146 -32.07 19.63 12.70
CA PHE A 146 -31.22 18.94 13.66
C PHE A 146 -30.22 19.86 14.38
N LEU A 147 -30.45 21.19 14.30
CA LEU A 147 -29.63 22.21 14.95
C LEU A 147 -30.45 22.92 16.02
N ASP A 148 -29.76 23.38 17.06
CA ASP A 148 -30.34 24.27 18.07
C ASP A 148 -30.38 25.75 17.56
N ALA A 149 -30.93 26.64 18.38
CA ALA A 149 -31.03 28.06 18.07
C ALA A 149 -29.66 28.77 17.88
N ARG A 150 -28.56 28.12 18.29
CA ARG A 150 -27.19 28.63 18.14
C ARG A 150 -26.47 27.96 16.93
N GLY A 151 -27.19 27.15 16.15
CA GLY A 151 -26.63 26.43 15.01
C GLY A 151 -25.74 25.25 15.40
N GLN A 152 -25.85 24.76 16.65
CA GLN A 152 -25.08 23.57 17.08
C GLN A 152 -25.94 22.31 16.89
N PRO A 153 -25.35 21.17 16.54
CA PRO A 153 -26.06 19.91 16.41
C PRO A 153 -26.74 19.50 17.72
N LEU A 154 -28.02 19.16 17.61
CA LEU A 154 -28.80 18.65 18.72
C LEU A 154 -28.29 17.28 19.15
N THR A 155 -28.33 17.00 20.44
CA THR A 155 -28.36 15.61 20.94
C THR A 155 -29.72 15.02 20.61
N LEU A 156 -29.75 13.92 19.86
CA LEU A 156 -30.97 13.33 19.30
C LEU A 156 -31.37 12.10 20.11
N ALA A 157 -32.65 11.90 20.35
CA ALA A 157 -33.17 10.60 20.76
C ALA A 157 -32.80 9.57 19.66
N ARG A 158 -32.41 8.35 20.05
CA ARG A 158 -32.01 7.30 19.10
C ARG A 158 -33.15 6.93 18.16
N GLN A 159 -34.40 6.86 18.67
CA GLN A 159 -35.59 6.51 17.95
C GLN A 159 -36.74 7.52 18.23
N GLY A 160 -37.80 7.44 17.46
CA GLY A 160 -38.99 8.27 17.63
C GLY A 160 -39.17 9.31 16.56
N ASP A 161 -40.12 10.25 16.84
CA ASP A 161 -40.44 11.32 15.92
C ASP A 161 -39.30 12.29 15.70
N ALA A 162 -39.33 13.03 14.60
CA ALA A 162 -38.32 14.05 14.31
C ALA A 162 -38.38 15.23 15.33
N PRO A 163 -37.23 15.73 15.79
CA PRO A 163 -35.85 15.34 15.42
C PRO A 163 -35.36 14.13 16.22
N SER A 164 -35.04 13.04 15.52
CA SER A 164 -34.41 11.86 16.10
C SER A 164 -33.28 11.34 15.20
N PHE A 165 -32.40 10.51 15.73
CA PHE A 165 -31.34 9.87 14.91
C PHE A 165 -31.96 8.99 13.83
N GLU A 166 -33.05 8.28 14.12
CA GLU A 166 -33.78 7.47 13.15
C GLU A 166 -34.29 8.33 11.99
N SER A 167 -34.92 9.49 12.27
CA SER A 167 -35.37 10.42 11.24
C SER A 167 -34.23 11.02 10.41
N LEU A 168 -33.10 11.30 11.04
CA LEU A 168 -31.89 11.75 10.37
C LEU A 168 -31.36 10.69 9.40
N ALA A 169 -31.21 9.45 9.88
CA ALA A 169 -30.69 8.33 9.10
C ALA A 169 -31.58 8.02 7.89
N ARG A 170 -32.88 7.91 8.08
CA ARG A 170 -33.88 7.69 7.00
C ARG A 170 -33.89 8.82 5.96
N GLY A 171 -33.58 10.02 6.38
CA GLY A 171 -33.44 11.16 5.46
C GLY A 171 -32.17 11.14 4.61
N VAL A 172 -31.19 10.29 4.93
CA VAL A 172 -29.95 10.12 4.15
C VAL A 172 -30.04 8.90 3.22
N THR A 173 -30.57 7.79 3.73
CA THR A 173 -30.66 6.54 2.97
C THR A 173 -31.83 5.69 3.46
N GLN A 174 -32.41 4.93 2.55
CA GLN A 174 -33.41 3.88 2.86
C GLN A 174 -32.84 2.47 2.76
N ASP A 175 -31.60 2.35 2.20
CA ASP A 175 -30.96 1.05 1.94
C ASP A 175 -30.23 0.51 3.17
N VAL A 176 -29.92 1.38 4.16
CA VAL A 176 -29.20 1.00 5.37
C VAL A 176 -30.07 1.24 6.58
N HIS A 177 -30.23 0.19 7.42
CA HIS A 177 -31.02 0.32 8.65
C HIS A 177 -30.38 1.35 9.60
N PRO A 178 -31.19 2.24 10.26
CA PRO A 178 -30.67 3.28 11.14
C PRO A 178 -29.71 2.78 12.22
N ARG A 179 -29.95 1.59 12.78
CA ARG A 179 -29.07 0.96 13.78
C ARG A 179 -27.69 0.66 13.21
N SER A 180 -27.61 0.07 12.02
CA SER A 180 -26.32 -0.24 11.37
C SER A 180 -25.54 1.03 11.05
N LEU A 181 -26.24 2.11 10.68
CA LEU A 181 -25.62 3.41 10.44
C LEU A 181 -25.12 4.05 11.74
N LEU A 182 -25.87 3.89 12.86
CA LEU A 182 -25.40 4.31 14.18
C LEU A 182 -24.13 3.56 14.59
N ASP A 183 -24.16 2.23 14.47
CA ASP A 183 -23.00 1.37 14.80
C ASP A 183 -21.75 1.79 14.01
N GLU A 184 -21.92 2.16 12.74
CA GLU A 184 -20.83 2.67 11.89
C GLU A 184 -20.33 4.05 12.33
N LEU A 185 -21.23 4.99 12.70
CA LEU A 185 -20.83 6.30 13.22
C LEU A 185 -20.07 6.18 14.55
N LEU A 186 -20.51 5.26 15.42
CA LEU A 186 -19.82 4.95 16.69
C LEU A 186 -18.43 4.36 16.42
N ARG A 187 -18.32 3.40 15.49
CA ARG A 187 -17.06 2.77 15.08
C ARG A 187 -16.08 3.79 14.51
N LEU A 188 -16.55 4.76 13.75
CA LEU A 188 -15.75 5.83 13.17
C LEU A 188 -15.42 6.96 14.18
N GLY A 189 -15.97 6.89 15.40
CA GLY A 189 -15.81 7.94 16.41
C GLY A 189 -16.50 9.26 16.04
N LEU A 190 -17.48 9.24 15.16
CA LEU A 190 -18.22 10.42 14.70
C LEU A 190 -19.42 10.75 15.60
N ALA A 191 -19.86 9.80 16.42
CA ALA A 191 -20.96 9.96 17.36
C ALA A 191 -20.66 9.24 18.68
N ARG A 192 -21.40 9.58 19.71
CA ARG A 192 -21.44 8.91 21.01
C ARG A 192 -22.89 8.57 21.35
N HIS A 193 -23.13 7.36 21.81
CA HIS A 193 -24.44 6.90 22.29
C HIS A 193 -24.42 6.84 23.82
N ASP A 194 -25.40 7.47 24.43
CA ASP A 194 -25.70 7.34 25.83
C ASP A 194 -26.82 6.29 25.96
N ALA A 195 -26.48 5.13 26.54
CA ALA A 195 -27.39 4.01 26.67
C ALA A 195 -28.46 4.22 27.76
N GLU A 196 -28.20 5.07 28.78
CA GLU A 196 -29.16 5.34 29.83
C GLU A 196 -30.25 6.32 29.36
N ALA A 197 -29.84 7.37 28.68
CA ALA A 197 -30.75 8.37 28.13
C ALA A 197 -31.31 7.99 26.74
N ASP A 198 -30.81 6.91 26.14
CA ASP A 198 -31.07 6.47 24.75
C ASP A 198 -30.92 7.61 23.73
N THR A 199 -29.85 8.39 23.87
CA THR A 199 -29.56 9.55 23.05
C THR A 199 -28.23 9.43 22.31
N VAL A 200 -28.14 10.10 21.17
CA VAL A 200 -26.95 10.11 20.31
C VAL A 200 -26.46 11.56 20.18
N THR A 201 -25.17 11.78 20.40
CA THR A 201 -24.51 13.09 20.30
C THR A 201 -23.46 13.06 19.21
N LEU A 202 -23.41 14.08 18.35
CA LEU A 202 -22.39 14.23 17.31
C LEU A 202 -21.06 14.68 17.92
N ILE A 203 -19.94 14.07 17.47
CA ILE A 203 -18.59 14.47 17.88
C ILE A 203 -18.02 15.39 16.79
N LEU A 204 -18.02 16.69 17.03
CA LEU A 204 -17.64 17.72 16.05
C LEU A 204 -16.16 17.65 15.66
N ASP A 205 -15.28 17.34 16.62
CA ASP A 205 -13.82 17.34 16.41
C ASP A 205 -13.33 16.10 15.65
N ALA A 206 -14.18 15.08 15.50
CA ALA A 206 -13.80 13.84 14.86
C ALA A 206 -13.50 13.99 13.36
N PHE A 207 -14.06 15.00 12.72
CA PHE A 207 -13.90 15.25 11.27
C PHE A 207 -12.91 16.39 10.96
N VAL A 208 -12.27 16.99 11.96
CA VAL A 208 -11.18 17.93 11.73
C VAL A 208 -9.93 17.12 11.39
N PRO A 209 -9.37 17.22 10.16
CA PRO A 209 -8.10 16.59 9.86
C PRO A 209 -7.06 17.18 10.80
N SER A 210 -6.56 16.41 11.77
CA SER A 210 -5.38 16.84 12.50
C SER A 210 -4.23 16.91 11.49
N THR A 211 -3.47 18.00 11.50
CA THR A 211 -2.27 18.15 10.65
C THR A 211 -1.33 16.95 10.78
N ASP A 212 -1.27 16.33 11.94
CA ASP A 212 -0.49 15.13 12.20
C ASP A 212 -1.02 13.90 11.45
N ARG A 213 -2.33 13.74 11.34
CA ARG A 213 -2.93 12.62 10.64
C ARG A 213 -2.75 12.71 9.12
N ALA A 214 -2.89 13.90 8.54
CA ALA A 214 -2.61 14.12 7.13
C ALA A 214 -1.15 13.82 6.81
N ARG A 215 -0.22 14.30 7.64
CA ARG A 215 1.22 14.00 7.52
C ARG A 215 1.52 12.49 7.65
N MET A 216 0.85 11.78 8.54
CA MET A 216 1.01 10.32 8.65
C MET A 216 0.57 9.58 7.40
N LEU A 217 -0.55 10.00 6.77
CA LEU A 217 -1.00 9.41 5.50
C LEU A 217 -0.07 9.75 4.35
N GLU A 218 0.44 10.96 4.30
CA GLU A 218 1.44 11.40 3.33
C GLU A 218 2.75 10.63 3.48
N PHE A 219 3.21 10.44 4.72
CA PHE A 219 4.38 9.62 5.04
C PHE A 219 4.17 8.15 4.63
N LEU A 220 2.99 7.57 4.93
CA LEU A 220 2.61 6.24 4.49
C LEU A 220 2.66 6.13 2.96
N ALA A 221 2.02 7.07 2.25
CA ALA A 221 1.95 7.05 0.79
C ALA A 221 3.35 7.12 0.15
N HIS A 222 4.21 8.00 0.66
CA HIS A 222 5.55 8.15 0.13
C HIS A 222 6.48 6.97 0.46
N ASN A 223 6.49 6.50 1.69
CA ASN A 223 7.44 5.46 2.08
C ASN A 223 7.04 4.09 1.56
N VAL A 224 5.78 3.70 1.76
CA VAL A 224 5.30 2.39 1.29
C VAL A 224 5.16 2.39 -0.24
N GLY A 225 4.72 3.50 -0.84
CA GLY A 225 4.60 3.64 -2.29
C GLY A 225 5.96 3.51 -3.00
N ASP A 226 6.99 4.19 -2.51
CA ASP A 226 8.34 4.09 -3.10
C ASP A 226 8.96 2.70 -2.88
N HIS A 227 8.77 2.09 -1.69
CA HIS A 227 9.22 0.72 -1.44
C HIS A 227 8.52 -0.29 -2.35
N LEU A 228 7.19 -0.20 -2.47
CA LEU A 228 6.42 -1.05 -3.36
C LEU A 228 6.83 -0.87 -4.83
N SER A 229 7.10 0.37 -5.26
CA SER A 229 7.59 0.65 -6.61
C SER A 229 8.96 0.00 -6.87
N ALA A 230 9.87 0.04 -5.89
CA ALA A 230 11.15 -0.64 -5.97
C ALA A 230 11.01 -2.17 -6.03
N ALA A 231 10.15 -2.75 -5.17
CA ALA A 231 9.87 -4.19 -5.15
C ALA A 231 9.24 -4.66 -6.46
N VAL A 232 8.23 -3.95 -6.98
CA VAL A 232 7.61 -4.24 -8.28
C VAL A 232 8.64 -4.16 -9.41
N ALA A 233 9.49 -3.12 -9.42
CA ALA A 233 10.55 -2.99 -10.42
C ALA A 233 11.55 -4.17 -10.36
N ASN A 234 11.83 -4.69 -9.16
CA ASN A 234 12.67 -5.87 -8.98
C ASN A 234 12.05 -7.16 -9.57
N VAL A 235 10.73 -7.26 -9.58
CA VAL A 235 10.00 -8.42 -10.13
C VAL A 235 9.88 -8.30 -11.65
N VAL A 236 9.50 -7.13 -12.18
CA VAL A 236 9.14 -6.96 -13.59
C VAL A 236 10.22 -6.32 -14.45
N GLY A 237 11.17 -5.63 -13.83
CA GLY A 237 12.18 -4.83 -14.52
C GLY A 237 13.45 -5.61 -14.88
N PRO A 238 14.24 -5.10 -15.85
CA PRO A 238 15.59 -5.58 -16.11
C PRO A 238 16.54 -5.17 -14.98
N ALA A 239 17.68 -5.85 -14.87
CA ALA A 239 18.78 -5.40 -14.01
C ALA A 239 19.32 -4.02 -14.45
N PRO A 240 19.86 -3.17 -13.54
CA PRO A 240 20.11 -3.46 -12.12
C PRO A 240 18.84 -3.38 -11.27
N ARG A 241 18.78 -4.18 -10.21
CA ARG A 241 17.69 -4.20 -9.25
C ARG A 241 17.88 -3.13 -8.17
N HIS A 242 16.77 -2.63 -7.63
CA HIS A 242 16.80 -1.79 -6.43
C HIS A 242 17.32 -2.59 -5.23
N LEU A 243 17.98 -1.89 -4.31
CA LEU A 243 18.43 -2.51 -3.07
C LEU A 243 17.22 -2.90 -2.21
N GLU A 244 17.07 -4.20 -1.98
CA GLU A 244 16.02 -4.75 -1.12
C GLU A 244 16.62 -5.88 -0.30
N ARG A 245 16.53 -5.81 1.02
CA ARG A 245 17.05 -6.80 1.96
C ARG A 245 16.09 -6.92 3.13
N ALA A 246 15.87 -8.15 3.59
CA ALA A 246 15.07 -8.46 4.76
C ALA A 246 15.75 -9.53 5.60
N VAL A 247 15.51 -9.48 6.91
CA VAL A 247 15.90 -10.50 7.89
C VAL A 247 14.64 -10.98 8.57
N PHE A 248 14.51 -12.28 8.73
CA PHE A 248 13.35 -12.93 9.35
C PHE A 248 13.81 -13.71 10.58
N ALA A 249 12.98 -13.67 11.63
CA ALA A 249 13.15 -14.49 12.83
C ALA A 249 11.77 -14.80 13.39
N ASP A 250 11.53 -16.08 13.70
CA ASP A 250 10.30 -16.59 14.29
C ASP A 250 10.54 -17.09 15.72
N GLY A 251 9.47 -17.28 16.49
CA GLY A 251 9.55 -17.84 17.83
C GLY A 251 10.23 -16.92 18.85
N LEU A 252 10.25 -15.61 18.60
CA LEU A 252 10.85 -14.64 19.53
C LEU A 252 9.88 -14.29 20.68
N SER A 253 10.42 -14.17 21.89
CA SER A 253 9.67 -13.62 23.02
C SER A 253 9.46 -12.11 22.86
N PRO A 254 8.43 -11.50 23.51
CA PRO A 254 8.24 -10.04 23.52
C PRO A 254 9.47 -9.27 24.01
N ARG A 255 10.25 -9.84 24.94
CA ARG A 255 11.49 -9.25 25.43
C ARG A 255 12.59 -9.26 24.36
N ALA A 256 12.70 -10.33 23.58
CA ALA A 256 13.67 -10.43 22.49
C ALA A 256 13.31 -9.45 21.35
N ILE A 257 12.01 -9.32 21.02
CA ILE A 257 11.51 -8.33 20.06
C ILE A 257 11.88 -6.91 20.49
N ALA A 258 11.56 -6.53 21.74
CA ALA A 258 11.88 -5.20 22.26
C ALA A 258 13.40 -4.90 22.22
N ALA A 259 14.25 -5.90 22.47
CA ALA A 259 15.70 -5.76 22.37
C ALA A 259 16.14 -5.57 20.89
N ALA A 260 15.55 -6.31 19.95
CA ALA A 260 15.84 -6.18 18.53
C ALA A 260 15.41 -4.80 17.98
N GLU A 261 14.23 -4.32 18.37
CA GLU A 261 13.71 -3.00 17.98
C GLU A 261 14.60 -1.87 18.52
N ALA A 262 15.04 -1.96 19.79
CA ALA A 262 15.95 -0.98 20.37
C ALA A 262 17.29 -0.94 19.63
N TRP A 263 17.88 -2.12 19.35
CA TRP A 263 19.10 -2.22 18.58
C TRP A 263 18.96 -1.64 17.16
N MET A 264 17.83 -1.95 16.48
CA MET A 264 17.56 -1.41 15.14
C MET A 264 17.40 0.11 15.15
N ALA A 265 16.73 0.67 16.18
CA ALA A 265 16.56 2.11 16.31
C ALA A 265 17.90 2.84 16.47
N ASP A 266 18.82 2.28 17.26
CA ASP A 266 20.16 2.83 17.43
C ASP A 266 20.99 2.71 16.15
N ALA A 267 21.01 1.53 15.51
CA ALA A 267 21.71 1.31 14.26
C ALA A 267 21.20 2.22 13.13
N TRP A 268 19.88 2.45 13.06
CA TRP A 268 19.28 3.37 12.10
C TRP A 268 19.68 4.82 12.34
N ARG A 269 19.73 5.25 13.61
CA ARG A 269 20.16 6.61 13.96
C ARG A 269 21.58 6.88 13.44
N ASP A 270 22.52 5.96 13.67
CA ASP A 270 23.90 6.11 13.23
C ASP A 270 24.01 6.05 11.70
N MET A 271 23.37 5.08 11.08
CA MET A 271 23.38 4.91 9.63
C MET A 271 22.72 6.09 8.91
N SER A 272 21.56 6.56 9.38
CA SER A 272 20.86 7.68 8.76
C SER A 272 21.64 8.99 8.87
N ALA A 273 22.29 9.25 10.01
CA ALA A 273 23.15 10.42 10.18
C ALA A 273 24.33 10.38 9.19
N ALA A 274 25.02 9.25 9.07
CA ALA A 274 26.09 9.08 8.12
C ALA A 274 25.63 9.22 6.66
N LEU A 275 24.44 8.65 6.34
CA LEU A 275 23.86 8.73 5.00
C LEU A 275 23.48 10.17 4.62
N VAL A 276 22.92 10.95 5.54
CA VAL A 276 22.59 12.37 5.30
C VAL A 276 23.84 13.15 4.94
N LEU A 277 24.93 13.04 5.74
CA LEU A 277 26.19 13.71 5.48
C LEU A 277 26.77 13.31 4.12
N PHE A 278 26.70 12.02 3.78
CA PHE A 278 27.20 11.52 2.49
C PHE A 278 26.39 12.09 1.31
N ILE A 279 25.04 12.13 1.42
CA ILE A 279 24.19 12.71 0.38
C ILE A 279 24.44 14.21 0.22
N GLU A 280 24.63 14.96 1.32
CA GLU A 280 24.98 16.38 1.28
C GLU A 280 26.31 16.62 0.53
N GLN A 281 27.31 15.76 0.73
CA GLN A 281 28.56 15.82 -0.01
C GLN A 281 28.35 15.54 -1.51
N LEU A 282 27.51 14.57 -1.88
CA LEU A 282 27.17 14.30 -3.28
C LEU A 282 26.45 15.48 -3.93
N ILE A 283 25.47 16.07 -3.23
CA ILE A 283 24.75 17.26 -3.72
C ILE A 283 25.71 18.44 -3.94
N ALA A 284 26.63 18.64 -3.00
CA ALA A 284 27.64 19.70 -3.13
C ALA A 284 28.62 19.44 -4.30
N ALA A 285 29.02 18.19 -4.51
CA ALA A 285 29.89 17.82 -5.61
C ALA A 285 29.25 17.96 -7.00
N GLU A 286 27.91 17.87 -7.08
CA GLU A 286 27.14 18.01 -8.31
C GLU A 286 26.51 19.42 -8.48
N ALA A 287 26.94 20.40 -7.67
CA ALA A 287 26.34 21.75 -7.70
C ALA A 287 26.44 22.42 -9.08
N ASP A 288 27.52 22.18 -9.80
CA ASP A 288 27.80 22.74 -11.13
C ASP A 288 27.21 21.92 -12.30
N GLU A 289 26.63 20.75 -12.01
CA GLU A 289 25.99 19.93 -13.06
C GLU A 289 24.70 20.57 -13.56
N PRO A 290 24.37 20.44 -14.87
CA PRO A 290 23.13 20.95 -15.43
C PRO A 290 21.89 20.42 -14.70
N ALA A 291 20.84 21.26 -14.55
CA ALA A 291 19.61 20.87 -13.87
C ALA A 291 18.94 19.65 -14.49
N GLU A 292 19.09 19.47 -15.82
CA GLU A 292 18.56 18.33 -16.57
C GLU A 292 19.21 17.00 -16.17
N SER A 293 20.46 17.01 -15.69
CA SER A 293 21.18 15.81 -15.21
C SER A 293 20.82 15.46 -13.75
N ARG A 294 20.27 16.41 -12.98
CA ARG A 294 19.96 16.29 -11.55
C ARG A 294 18.47 16.01 -11.26
N GLN A 295 17.84 15.16 -12.09
CA GLN A 295 16.39 14.84 -11.98
C GLN A 295 16.10 13.55 -11.21
N GLN A 296 17.11 12.90 -10.63
CA GLN A 296 16.94 11.66 -9.91
C GLN A 296 16.53 11.90 -8.46
N ARG A 297 15.61 11.07 -7.95
CA ARG A 297 15.19 11.05 -6.55
C ARG A 297 15.74 9.79 -5.88
N PHE A 298 16.38 9.95 -4.72
CA PHE A 298 16.82 8.86 -3.88
C PHE A 298 16.00 8.83 -2.58
N ARG A 299 15.59 7.66 -2.16
CA ARG A 299 14.95 7.43 -0.86
C ARG A 299 15.44 6.14 -0.27
N ALA A 300 15.84 6.17 0.99
CA ALA A 300 16.14 5.01 1.80
C ALA A 300 15.34 5.09 3.10
N GLY A 301 14.90 3.95 3.61
CA GLY A 301 14.12 3.86 4.84
C GLY A 301 14.34 2.51 5.50
N LEU A 302 14.05 2.43 6.79
CA LEU A 302 14.06 1.20 7.57
C LEU A 302 12.66 0.98 8.13
N TYR A 303 12.22 -0.28 8.16
CA TYR A 303 11.01 -0.68 8.88
C TYR A 303 11.27 -1.95 9.66
N ALA A 304 10.57 -2.11 10.79
CA ALA A 304 10.43 -3.36 11.50
C ALA A 304 8.94 -3.64 11.66
N TYR A 305 8.54 -4.88 11.50
CA TYR A 305 7.17 -5.32 11.67
C TYR A 305 7.17 -6.53 12.58
N THR A 306 6.35 -6.47 13.62
CA THR A 306 6.13 -7.55 14.56
C THR A 306 4.66 -7.94 14.57
N ALA A 307 4.39 -9.23 14.52
CA ALA A 307 3.05 -9.80 14.63
C ALA A 307 3.11 -11.05 15.51
N ARG A 308 1.98 -11.46 16.06
CA ARG A 308 1.87 -12.77 16.69
C ARG A 308 1.88 -13.84 15.61
N ASP A 309 2.36 -15.05 15.95
CA ASP A 309 2.41 -16.15 14.98
C ASP A 309 1.03 -16.54 14.45
N ASP A 310 -0.01 -16.35 15.27
CA ASP A 310 -1.42 -16.58 14.93
C ASP A 310 -2.00 -15.52 13.95
N ASP A 311 -1.37 -14.35 13.85
CA ASP A 311 -1.78 -13.27 12.95
C ASP A 311 -1.14 -13.40 11.54
N ARG A 312 -0.35 -14.44 11.30
CA ARG A 312 0.22 -14.68 9.97
C ARG A 312 -0.90 -14.86 8.95
N PRO A 313 -0.82 -14.19 7.79
CA PRO A 313 -1.60 -14.62 6.65
C PRO A 313 -1.30 -16.10 6.40
N VAL A 314 -2.34 -16.92 6.29
CA VAL A 314 -2.19 -18.34 5.96
C VAL A 314 -1.38 -18.40 4.65
N GLU A 315 -0.12 -18.82 4.73
CA GLU A 315 0.65 -19.13 3.53
C GLU A 315 -0.15 -20.17 2.76
N PRO A 316 -0.40 -19.98 1.45
CA PRO A 316 -0.99 -21.04 0.66
C PRO A 316 -0.08 -22.25 0.82
N ALA A 317 -0.66 -23.38 1.28
CA ALA A 317 0.07 -24.63 1.48
C ALA A 317 0.97 -24.87 0.27
N ALA A 318 2.27 -25.04 0.51
CA ALA A 318 3.18 -25.41 -0.55
C ALA A 318 2.59 -26.62 -1.27
N PRO A 319 2.54 -26.65 -2.60
CA PRO A 319 2.03 -27.82 -3.32
C PRO A 319 2.77 -29.02 -2.78
N GLU A 320 2.02 -30.03 -2.30
CA GLU A 320 2.61 -31.27 -1.86
C GLU A 320 3.52 -31.80 -2.98
N PRO A 321 4.76 -32.20 -2.66
CA PRO A 321 5.64 -32.73 -3.68
C PRO A 321 4.88 -33.87 -4.36
N GLU A 322 4.62 -33.75 -5.67
CA GLU A 322 4.02 -34.79 -6.47
C GLU A 322 4.75 -36.08 -6.14
N SER A 323 4.04 -37.01 -5.54
CA SER A 323 4.56 -38.35 -5.24
C SER A 323 4.99 -38.96 -6.58
N THR A 324 6.29 -38.99 -6.80
CA THR A 324 6.87 -39.64 -7.97
C THR A 324 6.30 -41.05 -8.01
N PRO A 325 5.55 -41.46 -9.06
CA PRO A 325 4.98 -42.78 -9.11
C PRO A 325 6.12 -43.80 -9.04
N ALA A 326 6.00 -44.75 -8.10
CA ALA A 326 6.98 -45.82 -7.92
C ALA A 326 7.28 -46.49 -9.28
N PRO A 327 8.53 -46.72 -9.62
CA PRO A 327 8.88 -47.34 -10.91
C PRO A 327 8.16 -48.68 -11.04
N ALA A 328 7.40 -48.83 -12.12
CA ALA A 328 6.67 -50.04 -12.43
C ALA A 328 7.62 -51.26 -12.39
N PRO A 329 7.20 -52.40 -11.78
CA PRO A 329 8.06 -53.59 -11.69
C PRO A 329 8.48 -54.04 -13.09
N ALA A 330 9.78 -54.24 -13.27
CA ALA A 330 10.37 -54.65 -14.53
C ALA A 330 9.70 -55.94 -15.01
N ARG A 331 9.01 -55.89 -16.17
CA ARG A 331 8.45 -57.06 -16.82
C ARG A 331 9.59 -58.04 -17.10
N ALA A 332 9.51 -59.26 -16.48
CA ALA A 332 10.43 -60.35 -16.72
C ALA A 332 10.45 -60.70 -18.21
N ARG A 333 11.62 -60.63 -18.81
CA ARG A 333 11.82 -61.11 -20.21
C ARG A 333 11.51 -62.61 -20.30
N PRO A 334 10.74 -63.11 -21.29
CA PRO A 334 10.51 -64.50 -21.48
C PRO A 334 11.82 -65.18 -21.83
N ARG A 335 12.16 -66.28 -21.11
CA ARG A 335 13.30 -67.18 -21.42
C ARG A 335 13.07 -67.79 -22.76
N LYS A 336 13.97 -67.59 -23.72
CA LYS A 336 14.00 -68.32 -24.99
C LYS A 336 14.16 -69.80 -24.70
N GLY A 337 13.21 -70.60 -25.25
CA GLY A 337 13.12 -72.01 -25.09
C GLY A 337 14.36 -72.80 -25.55
N ALA A 338 14.70 -73.80 -24.75
CA ALA A 338 15.74 -74.83 -25.06
C ALA A 338 15.28 -75.71 -26.21
N LYS A 339 16.17 -75.96 -27.16
CA LYS A 339 16.00 -76.80 -28.32
C LYS A 339 16.02 -78.26 -27.86
N PRO A 340 15.10 -79.17 -28.29
CA PRO A 340 15.15 -80.60 -27.95
C PRO A 340 16.27 -81.34 -28.67
N PRO A 341 16.80 -82.46 -28.09
CA PRO A 341 17.86 -83.23 -28.70
C PRO A 341 17.32 -84.11 -29.87
N ARG A 342 18.15 -84.22 -30.90
CA ARG A 342 17.92 -85.14 -32.02
C ARG A 342 18.32 -86.55 -31.62
N THR A 343 17.45 -87.50 -31.83
CA THR A 343 17.74 -88.94 -32.14
C THR A 343 17.52 -89.21 -33.60
#